data_a46dc4cf5c69bde769816100826091f9
#
_entry.id   a46dc4cf5c69bde769816100826091f9
#
_cell.length_a   1.000
_cell.length_b   1.000
_cell.length_c   1.000
_cell.angle_alpha   90.00
_cell.angle_beta   90.00
_cell.angle_gamma   90.00
#
_symmetry.space_group_name_H-M   'P 1'
#
loop_
_entity.id
_entity.type
_entity.pdbx_description
1 polymer ?
#
loop_
_entity_poly.entity_id
_entity_poly.type
_entity_poly.pdbx_seq_one_letter_code
_entity_poly.pdbx_strand_id
1 'polypeptide(L)'
;MREIDLKLLSEKIKDACIKANKILPADLESVIRSCENCEVSEPAKSVMHALSENLDAAAELDIPICQDTGMAVIFAEIGQEVHFVNGSFEDAVNEGVARGYTDGLLRKSVVSDPLRRVNTGDNTPAVIHTRIVPGDRVRVTVAPKGFGSENMSRMRMFTPSASKEDIIGFVVETVKIAGSNPCPPVVLGIGIGGDFEKCALLAKKALCRSVSIPNEDEYYADMEKEILGRVNELDVGPQGFGGKTTALAVAIETFPTHIAGLPVAVNVGCHVTRHASFEI
;
A
#
# COMPACT_ATOMS: atom_id res chain seq x y z
N MET A 1 33.57 -0.35 -1.14
CA MET A 1 32.23 0.31 -1.10
C MET A 1 31.83 0.62 -2.52
N ARG A 2 30.58 0.36 -2.86
CA ARG A 2 30.03 0.70 -4.17
C ARG A 2 29.48 2.12 -4.16
N GLU A 3 29.95 2.97 -5.03
CA GLU A 3 29.41 4.33 -5.16
C GLU A 3 28.13 4.34 -6.01
N ILE A 4 27.14 5.05 -5.51
CA ILE A 4 25.86 5.26 -6.21
C ILE A 4 25.62 6.77 -6.32
N ASP A 5 25.49 7.26 -7.55
CA ASP A 5 25.17 8.65 -7.83
C ASP A 5 23.69 8.91 -7.50
N LEU A 6 23.47 9.88 -6.61
CA LEU A 6 22.13 10.26 -6.18
C LEU A 6 21.26 10.85 -7.30
N LYS A 7 21.86 11.35 -8.39
CA LYS A 7 21.10 11.74 -9.57
C LYS A 7 20.41 10.54 -10.24
N LEU A 8 21.09 9.38 -10.29
CA LEU A 8 20.48 8.15 -10.78
C LEU A 8 19.33 7.70 -9.89
N LEU A 9 19.50 7.80 -8.57
CA LEU A 9 18.43 7.48 -7.61
C LEU A 9 17.20 8.36 -7.83
N SER A 10 17.38 9.69 -7.95
CA SER A 10 16.32 10.66 -8.19
C SER A 10 15.54 10.34 -9.49
N GLU A 11 16.24 10.04 -10.60
CA GLU A 11 15.62 9.63 -11.88
C GLU A 11 14.79 8.35 -11.72
N LYS A 12 15.34 7.33 -11.07
CA LYS A 12 14.63 6.07 -10.86
C LYS A 12 13.38 6.23 -9.98
N ILE A 13 13.43 7.09 -8.97
CA ILE A 13 12.27 7.41 -8.11
C ILE A 13 11.21 8.16 -8.92
N LYS A 14 11.60 9.13 -9.74
CA LYS A 14 10.69 9.83 -10.65
C LYS A 14 9.92 8.83 -11.52
N ASP A 15 10.64 7.94 -12.21
CA ASP A 15 10.04 6.95 -13.09
C ASP A 15 9.12 5.98 -12.33
N ALA A 16 9.52 5.57 -11.13
CA ALA A 16 8.72 4.69 -10.28
C ALA A 16 7.43 5.38 -9.78
N CYS A 17 7.46 6.68 -9.45
CA CYS A 17 6.26 7.45 -9.10
C CYS A 17 5.25 7.48 -10.24
N ILE A 18 5.72 7.73 -11.47
CA ILE A 18 4.86 7.76 -12.67
C ILE A 18 4.31 6.37 -12.95
N LYS A 19 5.18 5.36 -13.00
CA LYS A 19 4.80 3.98 -13.28
C LYS A 19 3.77 3.46 -12.29
N ALA A 20 4.01 3.63 -10.98
CA ALA A 20 3.11 3.14 -9.95
C ALA A 20 1.70 3.75 -10.04
N ASN A 21 1.56 5.00 -10.54
CA ASN A 21 0.27 5.66 -10.68
C ASN A 21 -0.48 5.32 -11.97
N LYS A 22 0.22 4.79 -12.99
CA LYS A 22 -0.38 4.47 -14.30
C LYS A 22 -0.60 2.98 -14.50
N ILE A 23 0.16 2.13 -13.81
CA ILE A 23 0.16 0.67 -14.04
C ILE A 23 0.06 -0.03 -12.68
N LEU A 24 -0.96 -0.87 -12.50
CA LEU A 24 -1.05 -1.74 -11.33
C LEU A 24 -0.02 -2.89 -11.39
N PRO A 25 0.37 -3.46 -10.23
CA PRO A 25 1.01 -4.76 -10.21
C PRO A 25 0.14 -5.80 -10.95
N ALA A 26 0.77 -6.59 -11.81
CA ALA A 26 0.05 -7.50 -12.71
C ALA A 26 -0.80 -8.56 -11.98
N ASP A 27 -0.36 -8.98 -10.80
CA ASP A 27 -1.10 -9.90 -9.94
C ASP A 27 -2.38 -9.27 -9.39
N LEU A 28 -2.34 -8.02 -8.95
CA LEU A 28 -3.51 -7.29 -8.47
C LEU A 28 -4.50 -7.02 -9.62
N GLU A 29 -4.02 -6.61 -10.78
CA GLU A 29 -4.84 -6.46 -11.97
C GLU A 29 -5.56 -7.77 -12.34
N SER A 30 -4.83 -8.90 -12.32
CA SER A 30 -5.39 -10.22 -12.60
C SER A 30 -6.51 -10.59 -11.61
N VAL A 31 -6.34 -10.28 -10.33
CA VAL A 31 -7.37 -10.53 -9.31
C VAL A 31 -8.61 -9.66 -9.55
N ILE A 32 -8.46 -8.37 -9.86
CA ILE A 32 -9.60 -7.48 -10.17
C ILE A 32 -10.40 -8.05 -11.34
N ARG A 33 -9.74 -8.40 -12.45
CA ARG A 33 -10.41 -8.94 -13.64
C ARG A 33 -11.08 -10.30 -13.37
N SER A 34 -10.49 -11.14 -12.54
CA SER A 34 -11.09 -12.43 -12.19
C SER A 34 -12.35 -12.29 -11.31
N CYS A 35 -12.37 -11.30 -10.42
CA CYS A 35 -13.49 -11.06 -9.52
C CYS A 35 -14.77 -10.60 -10.22
N GLU A 36 -14.69 -10.05 -11.43
CA GLU A 36 -15.87 -9.73 -12.23
C GLU A 36 -16.77 -10.97 -12.43
N ASN A 37 -16.16 -12.13 -12.66
CA ASN A 37 -16.88 -13.39 -12.85
C ASN A 37 -17.33 -14.05 -11.54
N CYS A 38 -16.84 -13.58 -10.41
CA CYS A 38 -17.17 -14.12 -9.08
C CYS A 38 -18.38 -13.42 -8.45
N GLU A 39 -18.76 -12.25 -8.96
CA GLU A 39 -19.88 -11.50 -8.43
C GLU A 39 -21.23 -12.09 -8.84
N VAL A 40 -22.22 -11.90 -7.96
CA VAL A 40 -23.56 -12.50 -8.15
C VAL A 40 -24.64 -11.47 -8.44
N SER A 41 -24.48 -10.23 -7.96
CA SER A 41 -25.43 -9.15 -8.21
C SER A 41 -25.03 -8.35 -9.46
N GLU A 42 -26.02 -7.93 -10.25
CA GLU A 42 -25.76 -7.13 -11.46
C GLU A 42 -25.08 -5.78 -11.17
N PRO A 43 -25.42 -5.04 -10.06
CA PRO A 43 -24.67 -3.84 -9.70
C PRO A 43 -23.20 -4.11 -9.41
N ALA A 44 -22.88 -5.16 -8.63
CA ALA A 44 -21.51 -5.52 -8.31
C ALA A 44 -20.69 -5.94 -9.55
N LYS A 45 -21.30 -6.73 -10.46
CA LYS A 45 -20.67 -7.08 -11.75
C LYS A 45 -20.37 -5.84 -12.58
N SER A 46 -21.36 -4.96 -12.73
CA SER A 46 -21.19 -3.71 -13.48
C SER A 46 -20.08 -2.84 -12.93
N VAL A 47 -19.95 -2.77 -11.59
CA VAL A 47 -18.86 -2.02 -10.96
C VAL A 47 -17.51 -2.69 -11.23
N MET A 48 -17.38 -4.02 -11.05
CA MET A 48 -16.13 -4.72 -11.34
C MET A 48 -15.72 -4.59 -12.81
N HIS A 49 -16.69 -4.64 -13.73
CA HIS A 49 -16.47 -4.39 -15.16
C HIS A 49 -15.92 -2.98 -15.38
N ALA A 50 -16.55 -1.95 -14.81
CA ALA A 50 -16.08 -0.58 -14.91
C ALA A 50 -14.67 -0.37 -14.33
N LEU A 51 -14.29 -1.10 -13.24
CA LEU A 51 -12.94 -1.07 -12.73
C LEU A 51 -11.94 -1.68 -13.72
N SER A 52 -12.30 -2.76 -14.41
CA SER A 52 -11.48 -3.38 -15.46
C SER A 52 -11.32 -2.44 -16.67
N GLU A 53 -12.41 -1.84 -17.14
CA GLU A 53 -12.37 -0.85 -18.24
C GLU A 53 -11.53 0.39 -17.89
N ASN A 54 -11.58 0.84 -16.62
CA ASN A 54 -10.74 1.95 -16.16
C ASN A 54 -9.23 1.64 -16.25
N LEU A 55 -8.84 0.39 -16.00
CA LEU A 55 -7.43 -0.02 -16.17
C LEU A 55 -7.02 0.03 -17.64
N ASP A 56 -7.89 -0.44 -18.55
CA ASP A 56 -7.64 -0.40 -20.00
C ASP A 56 -7.56 1.04 -20.50
N ALA A 57 -8.50 1.89 -20.10
CA ALA A 57 -8.51 3.31 -20.48
C ALA A 57 -7.28 4.06 -19.93
N ALA A 58 -6.86 3.78 -18.68
CA ALA A 58 -5.67 4.41 -18.12
C ALA A 58 -4.40 4.02 -18.91
N ALA A 59 -4.29 2.76 -19.33
CA ALA A 59 -3.18 2.28 -20.13
C ALA A 59 -3.19 2.85 -21.56
N GLU A 60 -4.35 2.89 -22.21
CA GLU A 60 -4.51 3.41 -23.59
C GLU A 60 -4.25 4.91 -23.68
N LEU A 61 -4.73 5.67 -22.70
CA LEU A 61 -4.62 7.14 -22.67
C LEU A 61 -3.35 7.63 -21.98
N ASP A 62 -2.54 6.75 -21.43
CA ASP A 62 -1.34 7.05 -20.63
C ASP A 62 -1.61 8.03 -19.47
N ILE A 63 -2.73 7.84 -18.76
CA ILE A 63 -3.16 8.67 -17.62
C ILE A 63 -3.14 7.89 -16.30
N PRO A 64 -3.15 8.57 -15.14
CA PRO A 64 -3.26 7.90 -13.85
C PRO A 64 -4.55 7.08 -13.70
N ILE A 65 -4.46 5.89 -13.10
CA ILE A 65 -5.59 4.99 -12.86
C ILE A 65 -6.65 5.63 -11.94
N CYS A 66 -6.23 6.53 -11.04
CA CYS A 66 -7.10 7.19 -10.09
C CYS A 66 -6.73 8.67 -9.96
N GLN A 67 -7.72 9.50 -9.70
CA GLN A 67 -7.53 10.94 -9.40
C GLN A 67 -6.70 11.19 -8.12
N ASP A 68 -6.80 10.31 -7.12
CA ASP A 68 -5.95 10.36 -5.94
C ASP A 68 -4.66 9.59 -6.22
N THR A 69 -3.63 10.31 -6.67
CA THR A 69 -2.30 9.75 -6.93
C THR A 69 -1.45 9.62 -5.65
N GLY A 70 -2.03 9.99 -4.51
CA GLY A 70 -1.54 9.67 -3.18
C GLY A 70 -0.33 10.47 -2.72
N MET A 71 0.08 10.19 -1.48
CA MET A 71 1.35 10.61 -0.90
C MET A 71 2.39 9.53 -1.16
N ALA A 72 3.59 9.92 -1.57
CA ALA A 72 4.67 8.96 -1.84
C ALA A 72 5.20 8.36 -0.52
N VAL A 73 5.12 7.04 -0.40
CA VAL A 73 5.79 6.26 0.65
C VAL A 73 6.94 5.49 0.01
N ILE A 74 8.13 5.65 0.55
CA ILE A 74 9.36 5.07 0.02
C ILE A 74 9.90 4.06 1.03
N PHE A 75 10.07 2.82 0.59
CA PHE A 75 10.81 1.81 1.33
C PHE A 75 12.15 1.61 0.64
N ALA A 76 13.26 1.93 1.32
CA ALA A 76 14.61 1.79 0.81
C ALA A 76 15.40 0.78 1.63
N GLU A 77 15.81 -0.32 1.02
CA GLU A 77 16.79 -1.26 1.56
C GLU A 77 18.16 -0.90 0.99
N ILE A 78 19.06 -0.45 1.85
CA ILE A 78 20.37 0.08 1.48
C ILE A 78 21.44 -0.90 1.93
N GLY A 79 22.21 -1.41 0.98
CA GLY A 79 23.37 -2.25 1.28
C GLY A 79 24.40 -1.51 2.14
N GLN A 80 24.90 -2.15 3.19
CA GLN A 80 25.87 -1.53 4.10
C GLN A 80 27.20 -1.17 3.44
N GLU A 81 27.48 -1.70 2.24
CA GLU A 81 28.67 -1.40 1.44
C GLU A 81 28.43 -0.32 0.37
N VAL A 82 27.28 0.35 0.42
CA VAL A 82 26.95 1.45 -0.46
C VAL A 82 27.48 2.77 0.10
N HIS A 83 28.01 3.59 -0.80
CA HIS A 83 28.35 4.99 -0.54
C HIS A 83 27.60 5.88 -1.54
N PHE A 84 26.75 6.76 -1.04
CA PHE A 84 26.06 7.74 -1.88
C PHE A 84 26.96 8.93 -2.16
N VAL A 85 26.99 9.37 -3.41
CA VAL A 85 27.78 10.51 -3.87
C VAL A 85 26.90 11.57 -4.54
N ASN A 86 27.40 12.80 -4.59
CA ASN A 86 26.78 13.96 -5.26
C ASN A 86 25.45 14.44 -4.64
N GLY A 87 25.31 14.38 -3.31
CA GLY A 87 24.17 14.99 -2.63
C GLY A 87 23.78 14.32 -1.31
N SER A 88 22.55 14.58 -0.87
CA SER A 88 21.88 13.96 0.25
C SER A 88 20.88 12.93 -0.24
N PHE A 89 20.79 11.77 0.42
CA PHE A 89 19.84 10.71 0.06
C PHE A 89 18.40 11.19 0.13
N GLU A 90 18.04 11.87 1.21
CA GLU A 90 16.69 12.36 1.42
C GLU A 90 16.29 13.44 0.41
N ASP A 91 17.22 14.36 0.08
CA ASP A 91 16.99 15.37 -0.95
C ASP A 91 16.79 14.75 -2.33
N ALA A 92 17.60 13.75 -2.68
CA ALA A 92 17.47 13.05 -3.95
C ALA A 92 16.14 12.27 -4.07
N VAL A 93 15.67 11.68 -2.97
CA VAL A 93 14.33 11.05 -2.91
C VAL A 93 13.24 12.08 -3.15
N ASN A 94 13.27 13.19 -2.44
CA ASN A 94 12.26 14.25 -2.57
C ASN A 94 12.31 14.92 -3.95
N GLU A 95 13.49 15.15 -4.52
CA GLU A 95 13.64 15.64 -5.89
C GLU A 95 13.00 14.68 -6.90
N GLY A 96 13.24 13.37 -6.76
CA GLY A 96 12.63 12.36 -7.62
C GLY A 96 11.10 12.35 -7.51
N VAL A 97 10.56 12.48 -6.30
CA VAL A 97 9.11 12.58 -6.07
C VAL A 97 8.54 13.86 -6.68
N ALA A 98 9.14 15.02 -6.40
CA ALA A 98 8.68 16.32 -6.94
C ALA A 98 8.61 16.31 -8.48
N ARG A 99 9.65 15.78 -9.12
CA ARG A 99 9.71 15.63 -10.57
C ARG A 99 8.71 14.60 -11.07
N GLY A 100 8.59 13.45 -10.40
CA GLY A 100 7.63 12.40 -10.76
C GLY A 100 6.20 12.90 -10.76
N TYR A 101 5.81 13.65 -9.73
CA TYR A 101 4.45 14.20 -9.65
C TYR A 101 4.22 15.39 -10.61
N THR A 102 5.26 16.12 -10.96
CA THR A 102 5.15 17.24 -11.92
C THR A 102 5.14 16.74 -13.37
N ASP A 103 6.14 15.96 -13.75
CA ASP A 103 6.31 15.46 -15.13
C ASP A 103 5.24 14.42 -15.48
N GLY A 104 4.82 13.60 -14.50
CA GLY A 104 3.75 12.61 -14.64
C GLY A 104 2.34 13.20 -14.63
N LEU A 105 2.19 14.52 -14.45
CA LEU A 105 0.90 15.21 -14.32
C LEU A 105 0.02 14.61 -13.21
N LEU A 106 0.67 14.20 -12.11
CA LEU A 106 0.01 13.60 -10.96
C LEU A 106 -0.55 14.67 -10.03
N ARG A 107 -1.59 14.32 -9.27
CA ARG A 107 -2.19 15.24 -8.31
C ARG A 107 -1.26 15.51 -7.13
N LYS A 108 -0.99 16.78 -6.84
CA LYS A 108 -0.18 17.23 -5.72
C LYS A 108 -1.06 17.38 -4.47
N SER A 109 -0.98 16.42 -3.55
CA SER A 109 -1.91 16.30 -2.42
C SER A 109 -1.29 16.58 -1.05
N VAL A 110 0.04 16.80 -1.00
CA VAL A 110 0.76 17.05 0.26
C VAL A 110 0.60 18.49 0.71
N VAL A 111 0.34 18.67 2.00
CA VAL A 111 0.29 19.98 2.68
C VAL A 111 1.47 20.14 3.63
N SER A 112 2.08 21.32 3.66
CA SER A 112 3.28 21.64 4.44
C SER A 112 3.04 21.66 5.95
N ASP A 113 1.80 21.88 6.36
CA ASP A 113 1.39 21.89 7.77
C ASP A 113 0.03 21.22 7.91
N PRO A 114 -0.12 20.26 8.85
CA PRO A 114 -1.35 19.45 8.95
C PRO A 114 -2.58 20.25 9.41
N LEU A 115 -2.40 21.40 10.05
CA LEU A 115 -3.50 22.25 10.54
C LEU A 115 -3.75 23.45 9.62
N ARG A 116 -2.70 24.11 9.13
CA ARG A 116 -2.80 25.28 8.24
C ARG A 116 -3.13 24.90 6.79
N ARG A 117 -2.85 23.67 6.40
CA ARG A 117 -3.28 23.04 5.14
C ARG A 117 -2.76 23.72 3.85
N VAL A 118 -1.61 24.38 3.89
CA VAL A 118 -0.99 24.96 2.70
C VAL A 118 -0.34 23.88 1.85
N ASN A 119 -0.73 23.77 0.58
CA ASN A 119 -0.18 22.78 -0.33
C ASN A 119 1.31 23.05 -0.63
N THR A 120 2.13 22.02 -0.69
CA THR A 120 3.57 22.13 -0.97
C THR A 120 3.87 22.48 -2.43
N GLY A 121 2.95 22.17 -3.34
CA GLY A 121 3.07 22.47 -4.77
C GLY A 121 3.81 21.44 -5.60
N ASP A 122 4.46 20.45 -4.97
CA ASP A 122 5.27 19.41 -5.63
C ASP A 122 5.08 18.00 -5.07
N ASN A 123 4.16 17.83 -4.12
CA ASN A 123 3.84 16.58 -3.44
C ASN A 123 4.96 16.03 -2.53
N THR A 124 5.87 16.88 -2.09
CA THR A 124 6.89 16.53 -1.08
C THR A 124 6.52 17.11 0.30
N PRO A 125 7.16 16.62 1.39
CA PRO A 125 8.11 15.51 1.42
C PRO A 125 7.44 14.14 1.27
N ALA A 126 8.21 13.17 0.81
CA ALA A 126 7.85 11.76 0.88
C ALA A 126 7.93 11.23 2.31
N VAL A 127 7.19 10.17 2.62
CA VAL A 127 7.41 9.35 3.83
C VAL A 127 8.48 8.31 3.51
N ILE A 128 9.66 8.45 4.11
CA ILE A 128 10.82 7.62 3.78
C ILE A 128 11.11 6.64 4.93
N HIS A 129 11.16 5.36 4.61
CA HIS A 129 11.56 4.28 5.51
C HIS A 129 12.82 3.63 4.97
N THR A 130 13.92 3.70 5.74
CA THR A 130 15.20 3.11 5.37
C THR A 130 15.53 1.91 6.23
N ARG A 131 16.15 0.89 5.62
CA ARG A 131 16.70 -0.27 6.29
C ARG A 131 18.08 -0.56 5.73
N ILE A 132 19.08 -0.70 6.60
CA ILE A 132 20.41 -1.18 6.20
C ILE A 132 20.38 -2.70 6.15
N VAL A 133 20.87 -3.25 5.04
CA VAL A 133 20.93 -4.68 4.78
C VAL A 133 22.35 -5.09 4.36
N PRO A 134 22.76 -6.36 4.46
CA PRO A 134 24.03 -6.82 3.91
C PRO A 134 24.14 -6.59 2.40
N GLY A 135 25.37 -6.36 1.91
CA GLY A 135 25.66 -6.23 0.48
C GLY A 135 25.81 -4.79 -0.01
N ASP A 136 25.78 -4.63 -1.32
CA ASP A 136 26.11 -3.39 -2.05
C ASP A 136 25.00 -2.92 -3.00
N ARG A 137 23.79 -3.45 -2.82
CA ARG A 137 22.61 -3.08 -3.62
C ARG A 137 21.72 -2.10 -2.89
N VAL A 138 21.02 -1.28 -3.63
CA VAL A 138 19.92 -0.44 -3.12
C VAL A 138 18.64 -0.86 -3.80
N ARG A 139 17.70 -1.38 -3.02
CA ARG A 139 16.35 -1.71 -3.49
C ARG A 139 15.38 -0.68 -2.96
N VAL A 140 14.62 -0.08 -3.86
CA VAL A 140 13.62 0.93 -3.51
C VAL A 140 12.24 0.49 -4.01
N THR A 141 11.25 0.61 -3.13
CA THR A 141 9.84 0.48 -3.49
C THR A 141 9.16 1.82 -3.26
N VAL A 142 8.55 2.35 -4.31
CA VAL A 142 7.71 3.55 -4.29
C VAL A 142 6.27 3.09 -4.24
N ALA A 143 5.57 3.44 -3.16
CA ALA A 143 4.18 3.04 -2.90
C ALA A 143 3.30 4.29 -2.67
N PRO A 144 2.73 4.89 -3.72
CA PRO A 144 1.80 6.00 -3.56
C PRO A 144 0.56 5.58 -2.78
N LYS A 145 0.27 6.25 -1.68
CA LYS A 145 -0.84 5.89 -0.79
C LYS A 145 -1.94 6.94 -0.82
N GLY A 146 -3.09 6.57 -1.38
CA GLY A 146 -4.29 7.41 -1.39
C GLY A 146 -4.93 7.52 0.00
N PHE A 147 -5.46 8.71 0.33
CA PHE A 147 -5.93 9.00 1.67
C PHE A 147 -7.39 8.61 1.94
N GLY A 148 -8.20 8.35 0.93
CA GLY A 148 -9.52 7.76 1.13
C GLY A 148 -9.45 6.45 1.89
N SER A 149 -8.55 5.57 1.51
CA SER A 149 -8.30 4.32 2.21
C SER A 149 -7.39 4.45 3.43
N GLU A 150 -6.38 5.34 3.40
CA GLU A 150 -5.49 5.58 4.55
C GLU A 150 -6.28 6.01 5.80
N ASN A 151 -7.26 6.89 5.64
CA ASN A 151 -8.09 7.38 6.73
C ASN A 151 -8.95 6.28 7.40
N MET A 152 -9.09 5.14 6.75
CA MET A 152 -9.84 3.99 7.29
C MET A 152 -8.96 3.00 8.04
N SER A 153 -7.64 3.24 8.06
CA SER A 153 -6.68 2.40 8.78
C SER A 153 -6.83 2.56 10.29
N ARG A 154 -6.63 1.48 11.02
CA ARG A 154 -6.78 1.46 12.50
C ARG A 154 -5.65 0.69 13.14
N MET A 155 -5.33 1.06 14.37
CA MET A 155 -4.36 0.37 15.21
C MET A 155 -4.93 0.14 16.60
N ARG A 156 -4.54 -0.97 17.22
CA ARG A 156 -4.90 -1.30 18.59
C ARG A 156 -3.74 -1.96 19.33
N MET A 157 -3.52 -1.53 20.56
CA MET A 157 -2.64 -2.22 21.51
C MET A 157 -3.46 -3.26 22.23
N PHE A 158 -3.30 -4.52 21.87
CA PHE A 158 -3.92 -5.64 22.58
C PHE A 158 -3.09 -6.04 23.78
N THR A 159 -3.73 -6.71 24.72
CA THR A 159 -3.03 -7.43 25.79
C THR A 159 -2.52 -8.78 25.29
N PRO A 160 -1.46 -9.35 25.89
CA PRO A 160 -0.94 -10.66 25.49
C PRO A 160 -1.94 -11.82 25.60
N SER A 161 -3.03 -11.61 26.32
CA SER A 161 -4.12 -12.60 26.45
C SER A 161 -5.11 -12.59 25.29
N ALA A 162 -4.98 -11.65 24.35
CA ALA A 162 -5.85 -11.64 23.18
C ALA A 162 -5.59 -12.86 22.29
N SER A 163 -6.68 -13.45 21.83
CA SER A 163 -6.66 -14.62 20.96
C SER A 163 -6.50 -14.25 19.49
N LYS A 164 -6.23 -15.23 18.64
CA LYS A 164 -6.30 -15.09 17.18
C LYS A 164 -7.66 -14.50 16.74
N GLU A 165 -8.76 -14.97 17.36
CA GLU A 165 -10.11 -14.51 17.07
C GLU A 165 -10.32 -13.03 17.38
N ASP A 166 -9.74 -12.52 18.48
CA ASP A 166 -9.80 -11.09 18.81
C ASP A 166 -9.13 -10.21 17.74
N ILE A 167 -8.02 -10.70 17.18
CA ILE A 167 -7.30 -10.00 16.11
C ILE A 167 -8.12 -10.03 14.82
N ILE A 168 -8.62 -11.21 14.43
CA ILE A 168 -9.49 -11.34 13.25
C ILE A 168 -10.72 -10.46 13.39
N GLY A 169 -11.38 -10.48 14.54
CA GLY A 169 -12.52 -9.63 14.84
C GLY A 169 -12.20 -8.14 14.68
N PHE A 170 -11.03 -7.70 15.13
CA PHE A 170 -10.60 -6.31 14.97
C PHE A 170 -10.38 -5.93 13.48
N VAL A 171 -9.83 -6.83 12.66
CA VAL A 171 -9.66 -6.59 11.23
C VAL A 171 -11.02 -6.48 10.54
N VAL A 172 -11.92 -7.43 10.79
CA VAL A 172 -13.28 -7.44 10.23
C VAL A 172 -14.06 -6.19 10.65
N GLU A 173 -13.98 -5.81 11.94
CA GLU A 173 -14.59 -4.58 12.43
C GLU A 173 -14.03 -3.34 11.73
N THR A 174 -12.72 -3.30 11.49
CA THR A 174 -12.07 -2.19 10.79
C THR A 174 -12.66 -2.02 9.39
N VAL A 175 -12.81 -3.09 8.62
CA VAL A 175 -13.41 -3.04 7.28
C VAL A 175 -14.90 -2.69 7.33
N LYS A 176 -15.63 -3.23 8.30
CA LYS A 176 -17.06 -2.90 8.51
C LYS A 176 -17.27 -1.41 8.79
N ILE A 177 -16.42 -0.80 9.63
CA ILE A 177 -16.47 0.65 9.90
C ILE A 177 -16.06 1.45 8.67
N ALA A 178 -15.08 0.98 7.91
CA ALA A 178 -14.62 1.63 6.69
C ALA A 178 -15.73 1.70 5.63
N GLY A 179 -16.52 0.63 5.49
CA GLY A 179 -17.61 0.57 4.52
C GLY A 179 -17.14 0.89 3.10
N SER A 180 -17.86 1.79 2.42
CA SER A 180 -17.54 2.22 1.06
C SER A 180 -16.42 3.29 0.96
N ASN A 181 -16.05 3.92 2.09
CA ASN A 181 -15.09 5.04 2.09
C ASN A 181 -13.72 4.73 1.45
N PRO A 182 -13.13 3.53 1.60
CA PRO A 182 -11.83 3.20 1.00
C PRO A 182 -11.92 2.81 -0.48
N CYS A 183 -13.04 2.96 -1.14
CA CYS A 183 -13.28 2.49 -2.52
C CYS A 183 -12.99 0.98 -2.67
N PRO A 184 -13.78 0.10 -2.02
CA PRO A 184 -13.60 -1.34 -2.15
C PRO A 184 -13.81 -1.82 -3.60
N PRO A 185 -13.26 -2.98 -3.98
CA PRO A 185 -12.66 -3.96 -3.09
C PRO A 185 -11.29 -3.53 -2.55
N VAL A 186 -11.04 -3.82 -1.27
CA VAL A 186 -9.82 -3.37 -0.57
C VAL A 186 -8.70 -4.40 -0.61
N VAL A 187 -7.46 -3.96 -0.42
CA VAL A 187 -6.33 -4.79 -0.04
C VAL A 187 -5.97 -4.44 1.40
N LEU A 188 -5.81 -5.43 2.26
CA LEU A 188 -5.53 -5.24 3.67
C LEU A 188 -4.08 -5.61 4.00
N GLY A 189 -3.32 -4.65 4.50
CA GLY A 189 -2.02 -4.89 5.12
C GLY A 189 -2.16 -4.92 6.63
N ILE A 190 -1.67 -5.99 7.25
CA ILE A 190 -1.78 -6.18 8.69
C ILE A 190 -0.38 -6.33 9.26
N GLY A 191 -0.07 -5.53 10.28
CA GLY A 191 1.16 -5.62 11.05
C GLY A 191 0.87 -6.14 12.46
N ILE A 192 1.55 -7.19 12.88
CA ILE A 192 1.38 -7.79 14.20
C ILE A 192 2.73 -7.84 14.93
N GLY A 193 2.79 -7.29 16.13
CA GLY A 193 4.00 -7.28 16.93
C GLY A 193 4.88 -6.04 16.72
N GLY A 194 6.12 -6.09 17.21
CA GLY A 194 6.95 -4.92 17.36
C GLY A 194 6.47 -4.03 18.51
N ASP A 195 6.41 -2.75 18.26
CA ASP A 195 5.88 -1.71 19.12
C ASP A 195 4.83 -0.87 18.37
N PHE A 196 4.45 0.28 18.92
CA PHE A 196 3.45 1.18 18.36
C PHE A 196 3.74 1.60 16.92
N GLU A 197 4.97 1.99 16.63
CA GLU A 197 5.33 2.47 15.28
C GLU A 197 5.65 1.30 14.34
N LYS A 198 6.27 0.23 14.85
CA LYS A 198 6.69 -0.91 14.04
C LYS A 198 5.51 -1.67 13.47
N CYS A 199 4.44 -1.91 14.24
CA CYS A 199 3.27 -2.60 13.71
C CYS A 199 2.57 -1.80 12.60
N ALA A 200 2.52 -0.46 12.71
CA ALA A 200 1.96 0.40 11.66
C ALA A 200 2.82 0.38 10.38
N LEU A 201 4.16 0.40 10.54
CA LEU A 201 5.11 0.26 9.43
C LEU A 201 4.96 -1.10 8.73
N LEU A 202 4.83 -2.19 9.49
CA LEU A 202 4.61 -3.54 8.94
C LEU A 202 3.32 -3.61 8.14
N ALA A 203 2.23 -3.08 8.68
CA ALA A 203 0.93 -3.04 7.99
C ALA A 203 1.03 -2.28 6.65
N LYS A 204 1.75 -1.16 6.63
CA LYS A 204 1.97 -0.38 5.41
C LYS A 204 2.83 -1.15 4.41
N LYS A 205 3.91 -1.79 4.87
CA LYS A 205 4.80 -2.59 4.02
C LYS A 205 4.09 -3.82 3.45
N ALA A 206 3.19 -4.44 4.21
CA ALA A 206 2.39 -5.59 3.80
C ALA A 206 1.57 -5.32 2.52
N LEU A 207 1.11 -4.07 2.30
CA LEU A 207 0.43 -3.67 1.07
C LEU A 207 1.31 -3.72 -0.19
N CYS A 208 2.63 -3.82 -0.02
CA CYS A 208 3.58 -3.93 -1.13
C CYS A 208 3.97 -5.39 -1.44
N ARG A 209 3.43 -6.36 -0.70
CA ARG A 209 3.60 -7.78 -1.01
C ARG A 209 2.68 -8.16 -2.17
N SER A 210 3.17 -9.03 -3.06
CA SER A 210 2.34 -9.59 -4.13
C SER A 210 1.09 -10.25 -3.55
N VAL A 211 -0.08 -9.93 -4.11
CA VAL A 211 -1.36 -10.51 -3.66
C VAL A 211 -1.49 -12.00 -4.00
N SER A 212 -0.64 -12.52 -4.87
CA SER A 212 -0.57 -13.93 -5.22
C SER A 212 0.36 -14.75 -4.31
N ILE A 213 1.13 -14.10 -3.43
CA ILE A 213 2.09 -14.77 -2.55
C ILE A 213 1.55 -14.77 -1.11
N PRO A 214 1.14 -15.92 -0.56
CA PRO A 214 0.72 -16.04 0.83
C PRO A 214 1.89 -15.79 1.78
N ASN A 215 1.60 -15.66 3.08
CA ASN A 215 2.64 -15.62 4.10
C ASN A 215 3.48 -16.91 4.06
N GLU A 216 4.79 -16.79 4.31
CA GLU A 216 5.71 -17.94 4.36
C GLU A 216 5.42 -18.86 5.56
N ASP A 217 4.90 -18.32 6.65
CA ASP A 217 4.42 -19.07 7.81
C ASP A 217 2.98 -19.52 7.56
N GLU A 218 2.75 -20.84 7.51
CA GLU A 218 1.44 -21.44 7.25
C GLU A 218 0.35 -20.98 8.24
N TYR A 219 0.71 -20.75 9.50
CA TYR A 219 -0.22 -20.22 10.51
C TYR A 219 -0.79 -18.84 10.10
N TYR A 220 0.07 -17.95 9.61
CA TYR A 220 -0.38 -16.63 9.14
C TYR A 220 -1.00 -16.69 7.76
N ALA A 221 -0.56 -17.59 6.88
CA ALA A 221 -1.20 -17.80 5.58
C ALA A 221 -2.66 -18.27 5.72
N ASP A 222 -2.93 -19.16 6.66
CA ASP A 222 -4.30 -19.59 6.97
C ASP A 222 -5.12 -18.49 7.62
N MET A 223 -4.49 -17.65 8.46
CA MET A 223 -5.15 -16.48 9.03
C MET A 223 -5.49 -15.43 7.96
N GLU A 224 -4.63 -15.22 6.95
CA GLU A 224 -4.92 -14.36 5.80
C GLU A 224 -6.17 -14.82 5.04
N LYS A 225 -6.26 -16.12 4.76
CA LYS A 225 -7.43 -16.71 4.09
C LYS A 225 -8.71 -16.59 4.92
N GLU A 226 -8.61 -16.84 6.23
CA GLU A 226 -9.74 -16.75 7.13
C GLU A 226 -10.26 -15.30 7.21
N ILE A 227 -9.37 -14.32 7.34
CA ILE A 227 -9.73 -12.90 7.35
C ILE A 227 -10.39 -12.51 6.04
N LEU A 228 -9.79 -12.90 4.90
CA LEU A 228 -10.35 -12.59 3.57
C LEU A 228 -11.77 -13.14 3.41
N GLY A 229 -12.01 -14.39 3.83
CA GLY A 229 -13.34 -14.99 3.80
C GLY A 229 -14.35 -14.20 4.63
N ARG A 230 -14.03 -13.91 5.88
CA ARG A 230 -14.93 -13.17 6.79
C ARG A 230 -15.18 -11.71 6.36
N VAL A 231 -14.17 -11.05 5.78
CA VAL A 231 -14.33 -9.70 5.24
C VAL A 231 -15.25 -9.72 4.03
N ASN A 232 -15.17 -10.73 3.18
CA ASN A 232 -16.04 -10.87 2.02
C ASN A 232 -17.48 -11.28 2.37
N GLU A 233 -17.73 -11.79 3.59
CA GLU A 233 -19.07 -12.01 4.13
C GLU A 233 -19.76 -10.72 4.62
N LEU A 234 -19.05 -9.58 4.69
CA LEU A 234 -19.63 -8.30 5.14
C LEU A 234 -20.61 -7.67 4.14
N ASP A 235 -20.67 -8.18 2.91
CA ASP A 235 -21.55 -7.69 1.84
C ASP A 235 -21.41 -6.17 1.57
N VAL A 236 -20.23 -5.60 1.81
CA VAL A 236 -19.94 -4.22 1.38
C VAL A 236 -19.81 -4.15 -0.13
N GLY A 237 -19.11 -5.11 -0.70
CA GLY A 237 -18.96 -5.29 -2.15
C GLY A 237 -18.21 -4.19 -2.89
N PRO A 238 -18.09 -4.32 -4.21
CA PRO A 238 -17.39 -3.33 -5.05
C PRO A 238 -18.03 -1.95 -4.91
N GLN A 239 -17.21 -0.94 -4.58
CA GLN A 239 -17.57 0.46 -4.35
C GLN A 239 -18.72 0.66 -3.33
N GLY A 240 -19.02 -0.35 -2.51
CA GLY A 240 -20.09 -0.28 -1.50
C GLY A 240 -21.49 -0.59 -2.03
N PHE A 241 -21.59 -1.19 -3.21
CA PHE A 241 -22.90 -1.55 -3.82
C PHE A 241 -23.39 -2.95 -3.44
N GLY A 242 -22.81 -3.55 -2.41
CA GLY A 242 -23.06 -4.94 -2.03
C GLY A 242 -22.35 -5.92 -2.96
N GLY A 243 -22.31 -7.18 -2.59
CA GLY A 243 -21.67 -8.24 -3.36
C GLY A 243 -20.60 -9.00 -2.58
N LYS A 244 -19.98 -9.96 -3.23
CA LYS A 244 -19.03 -10.89 -2.59
C LYS A 244 -17.61 -10.34 -2.44
N THR A 245 -17.23 -9.36 -3.27
CA THR A 245 -15.85 -8.88 -3.33
C THR A 245 -15.70 -7.57 -2.54
N THR A 246 -15.62 -7.67 -1.22
CA THR A 246 -15.28 -6.54 -0.34
C THR A 246 -13.78 -6.33 -0.26
N ALA A 247 -12.99 -7.42 -0.27
CA ALA A 247 -11.53 -7.39 -0.29
C ALA A 247 -10.97 -8.32 -1.37
N LEU A 248 -9.86 -7.92 -1.98
CA LEU A 248 -9.10 -8.69 -2.99
C LEU A 248 -8.05 -9.57 -2.34
N ALA A 249 -7.39 -9.06 -1.29
CA ALA A 249 -6.30 -9.74 -0.63
C ALA A 249 -6.09 -9.25 0.81
N VAL A 250 -5.46 -10.11 1.61
CA VAL A 250 -4.98 -9.82 2.95
C VAL A 250 -3.51 -10.23 3.02
N ALA A 251 -2.66 -9.37 3.56
CA ALA A 251 -1.25 -9.65 3.79
C ALA A 251 -0.89 -9.34 5.24
N ILE A 252 -0.32 -10.31 5.95
CA ILE A 252 0.13 -10.19 7.35
C ILE A 252 1.66 -10.15 7.37
N GLU A 253 2.21 -9.16 8.07
CA GLU A 253 3.63 -9.08 8.41
C GLU A 253 3.78 -9.08 9.92
N THR A 254 4.78 -9.79 10.42
CA THR A 254 5.00 -9.97 11.86
C THR A 254 6.37 -9.50 12.31
N PHE A 255 6.47 -9.18 13.59
CA PHE A 255 7.75 -8.87 14.22
C PHE A 255 7.71 -9.28 15.69
N PRO A 256 8.83 -9.75 16.29
CA PRO A 256 8.90 -10.01 17.72
C PRO A 256 8.44 -8.82 18.54
N THR A 257 7.72 -9.08 19.63
CA THR A 257 7.15 -8.03 20.49
C THR A 257 7.51 -8.23 21.95
N HIS A 258 7.30 -7.20 22.76
CA HIS A 258 7.52 -7.29 24.20
C HIS A 258 6.49 -8.23 24.85
N ILE A 259 6.90 -9.02 25.85
CA ILE A 259 6.07 -10.02 26.51
C ILE A 259 4.73 -9.45 27.08
N ALA A 260 4.71 -8.17 27.42
CA ALA A 260 3.54 -7.49 27.96
C ALA A 260 2.67 -6.76 26.93
N GLY A 261 2.92 -6.91 25.63
CA GLY A 261 2.20 -6.19 24.59
C GLY A 261 1.89 -7.04 23.36
N LEU A 262 0.85 -6.63 22.63
CA LEU A 262 0.49 -7.22 21.34
C LEU A 262 -0.12 -6.11 20.46
N PRO A 263 0.74 -5.27 19.84
CA PRO A 263 0.26 -4.26 18.90
C PRO A 263 -0.20 -4.89 17.61
N VAL A 264 -1.31 -4.40 17.07
CA VAL A 264 -1.87 -4.80 15.77
C VAL A 264 -2.31 -3.56 15.02
N ALA A 265 -1.85 -3.42 13.78
CA ALA A 265 -2.26 -2.38 12.87
C ALA A 265 -2.89 -2.98 11.61
N VAL A 266 -3.94 -2.33 11.12
CA VAL A 266 -4.60 -2.64 9.86
C VAL A 266 -4.47 -1.41 8.97
N ASN A 267 -3.69 -1.51 7.90
CA ASN A 267 -3.61 -0.47 6.88
C ASN A 267 -4.51 -0.86 5.70
N VAL A 268 -5.49 -0.01 5.41
CA VAL A 268 -6.46 -0.27 4.34
C VAL A 268 -5.94 0.33 3.04
N GLY A 269 -5.81 -0.49 2.00
CA GLY A 269 -5.60 -0.10 0.61
C GLY A 269 -6.91 -0.17 -0.18
N CYS A 270 -7.11 0.69 -1.17
CA CYS A 270 -8.23 0.58 -2.10
C CYS A 270 -7.91 -0.43 -3.23
N HIS A 271 -8.84 -0.62 -4.18
CA HIS A 271 -8.60 -1.46 -5.36
C HIS A 271 -7.40 -0.99 -6.21
N VAL A 272 -6.99 0.27 -6.09
CA VAL A 272 -5.76 0.81 -6.71
C VAL A 272 -4.60 0.79 -5.72
N THR A 273 -4.40 -0.28 -4.96
CA THR A 273 -3.20 -0.50 -4.14
C THR A 273 -2.02 -0.76 -5.06
N ARG A 274 -1.13 0.21 -5.16
CA ARG A 274 -0.10 0.28 -6.20
C ARG A 274 1.29 0.52 -5.63
N HIS A 275 2.28 -0.03 -6.32
CA HIS A 275 3.69 0.22 -6.03
C HIS A 275 4.55 -0.12 -7.25
N ALA A 276 5.74 0.45 -7.29
CA ALA A 276 6.77 0.09 -8.26
C ALA A 276 8.11 -0.04 -7.55
N SER A 277 8.87 -1.06 -7.89
CA SER A 277 10.18 -1.32 -7.29
C SER A 277 11.27 -1.31 -8.35
N PHE A 278 12.47 -0.93 -7.91
CA PHE A 278 13.69 -1.01 -8.71
C PHE A 278 14.88 -1.33 -7.82
N GLU A 279 15.95 -1.79 -8.44
CA GLU A 279 17.24 -2.04 -7.80
C GLU A 279 18.35 -1.28 -8.54
N ILE A 280 19.31 -0.78 -7.79
CA ILE A 280 20.52 -0.12 -8.27
C ILE A 280 21.72 -0.91 -7.79
#